data_6ab99de69a34ab4f3ba654626fe5d2bc
#
_entry.id   6ab99de69a34ab4f3ba654626fe5d2bc
#
_cell.length_a   1.000
_cell.length_b   1.000
_cell.length_c   1.000
_cell.angle_alpha   90.00
_cell.angle_beta   90.00
_cell.angle_gamma   90.00
#
_symmetry.space_group_name_H-M   'P 1'
#
loop_
_entity.id
_entity.type
_entity.pdbx_description
1 polymer ?
#
loop_
_entity_poly.entity_id
_entity_poly.type
_entity_poly.pdbx_seq_one_letter_code
_entity_poly.pdbx_strand_id
1 'polypeptide(L)'
;MRDIARGWRVDGSTIGLVPTMGALHAGHMSLVEAARRENDRVVVSVFVNPIQFGPGEDLARYPRSAERDLSMLRGAGVDAIYKPSAADMYPAGASTRVVVHGVADSLEGAARPGHFEGVATVVTKLLTATSADRAYFGQKDAQQVAVVQRLAADLDLGVEIRVCPTVREDDGLALSSRNAYLSGPERMAAVCLSRALGHAAEAYGRGERNPDRLRAILRKAIESEPLAQLEYAEVVDPATFSTPGSIAVLAVRIGKTRLIDNRDLRLPYPG
;
A
#
# COMPACT_ATOMS: atom_id res chain seq x y z
N MET A 1 15.63 18.15 0.19
CA MET A 1 15.51 16.97 1.06
C MET A 1 16.88 16.37 1.39
N ARG A 2 17.71 16.08 0.41
CA ARG A 2 19.04 15.46 0.63
C ARG A 2 19.93 16.23 1.63
N ASP A 3 19.98 17.55 1.57
CA ASP A 3 20.84 18.33 2.48
C ASP A 3 20.32 18.31 3.92
N ILE A 4 18.99 18.31 4.11
CA ILE A 4 18.37 18.14 5.43
C ILE A 4 18.72 16.77 6.00
N ALA A 5 18.50 15.70 5.22
CA ALA A 5 18.81 14.34 5.63
C ALA A 5 20.30 14.15 5.97
N ARG A 6 21.18 14.76 5.17
CA ARG A 6 22.63 14.74 5.43
C ARG A 6 22.99 15.41 6.75
N GLY A 7 22.36 16.55 7.08
CA GLY A 7 22.53 17.21 8.38
C GLY A 7 22.15 16.31 9.53
N TRP A 8 20.98 15.67 9.46
CA TRP A 8 20.53 14.73 10.50
C TRP A 8 21.44 13.50 10.64
N ARG A 9 22.02 13.03 9.52
CA ARG A 9 23.01 11.93 9.56
C ARG A 9 24.31 12.33 10.26
N VAL A 10 24.77 13.55 10.05
CA VAL A 10 25.96 14.07 10.77
C VAL A 10 25.71 14.15 12.28
N ASP A 11 24.48 14.47 12.67
CA ASP A 11 24.05 14.49 14.08
C ASP A 11 23.80 13.09 14.66
N GLY A 12 23.96 12.02 13.86
CA GLY A 12 23.74 10.65 14.30
C GLY A 12 22.26 10.24 14.41
N SER A 13 21.33 11.07 13.91
CA SER A 13 19.89 10.78 13.97
C SER A 13 19.47 9.65 13.03
N THR A 14 18.60 8.78 13.50
CA THR A 14 17.87 7.81 12.67
C THR A 14 16.71 8.49 11.95
N ILE A 15 16.46 8.08 10.69
CA ILE A 15 15.45 8.70 9.83
C ILE A 15 14.40 7.65 9.42
N GLY A 16 13.13 7.91 9.75
CA GLY A 16 11.98 7.16 9.27
C GLY A 16 11.30 7.87 8.10
N LEU A 17 11.00 7.15 7.03
CA LEU A 17 10.25 7.64 5.86
C LEU A 17 8.86 7.02 5.80
N VAL A 18 7.83 7.84 5.63
CA VAL A 18 6.46 7.42 5.32
C VAL A 18 6.08 7.92 3.92
N PRO A 19 6.16 7.06 2.89
CA PRO A 19 5.74 7.45 1.54
C PRO A 19 4.21 7.52 1.42
N THR A 20 3.67 8.64 0.96
CA THR A 20 2.23 8.80 0.70
C THR A 20 1.96 9.54 -0.60
N MET A 21 0.73 9.40 -1.10
CA MET A 21 0.23 10.22 -2.20
C MET A 21 -0.65 11.39 -1.73
N GLY A 22 -0.75 11.62 -0.43
CA GLY A 22 -1.69 12.58 0.15
C GLY A 22 -3.09 12.02 0.36
N ALA A 23 -4.10 12.89 0.57
CA ALA A 23 -5.44 12.53 1.01
C ALA A 23 -5.40 11.64 2.26
N LEU A 24 -4.69 12.13 3.28
CA LEU A 24 -4.33 11.36 4.46
C LEU A 24 -5.56 10.96 5.27
N HIS A 25 -5.51 9.78 5.84
CA HIS A 25 -6.51 9.19 6.72
C HIS A 25 -5.84 8.44 7.88
N ALA A 26 -6.61 7.91 8.83
CA ALA A 26 -6.08 7.24 10.02
C ALA A 26 -5.08 6.10 9.67
N GLY A 27 -5.27 5.41 8.55
CA GLY A 27 -4.30 4.41 8.07
C GLY A 27 -2.91 5.00 7.76
N HIS A 28 -2.82 6.19 7.16
CA HIS A 28 -1.54 6.87 6.97
C HIS A 28 -0.97 7.38 8.30
N MET A 29 -1.83 7.88 9.19
CA MET A 29 -1.38 8.38 10.49
C MET A 29 -0.81 7.28 11.38
N SER A 30 -1.34 6.05 11.30
CA SER A 30 -0.75 4.91 12.02
C SER A 30 0.68 4.59 11.57
N LEU A 31 1.01 4.80 10.27
CA LEU A 31 2.39 4.68 9.78
C LEU A 31 3.30 5.78 10.37
N VAL A 32 2.78 7.02 10.43
CA VAL A 32 3.51 8.16 11.01
C VAL A 32 3.78 7.92 12.49
N GLU A 33 2.80 7.43 13.24
CA GLU A 33 2.96 7.08 14.65
C GLU A 33 4.00 5.97 14.86
N ALA A 34 3.98 4.94 14.01
CA ALA A 34 4.99 3.89 14.05
C ALA A 34 6.39 4.46 13.77
N ALA A 35 6.52 5.31 12.75
CA ALA A 35 7.77 5.97 12.42
C ALA A 35 8.30 6.85 13.56
N ARG A 36 7.41 7.61 14.23
CA ARG A 36 7.77 8.45 15.39
C ARG A 36 8.28 7.66 16.58
N ARG A 37 7.74 6.47 16.82
CA ARG A 37 8.20 5.61 17.94
C ARG A 37 9.59 5.01 17.73
N GLU A 38 10.00 4.86 16.47
CA GLU A 38 11.17 4.05 16.11
C GLU A 38 12.34 4.88 15.56
N ASN A 39 12.15 6.20 15.35
CA ASN A 39 13.18 7.05 14.73
C ASN A 39 13.27 8.42 15.41
N ASP A 40 14.46 9.03 15.36
CA ASP A 40 14.70 10.38 15.85
C ASP A 40 14.08 11.44 14.95
N ARG A 41 14.06 11.19 13.64
CA ARG A 41 13.50 12.08 12.62
C ARG A 41 12.51 11.34 11.74
N VAL A 42 11.40 12.00 11.41
CA VAL A 42 10.38 11.46 10.53
C VAL A 42 10.16 12.38 9.32
N VAL A 43 10.28 11.78 8.14
CA VAL A 43 9.94 12.41 6.87
C VAL A 43 8.66 11.75 6.33
N VAL A 44 7.68 12.57 5.97
CA VAL A 44 6.52 12.10 5.21
C VAL A 44 6.59 12.67 3.81
N SER A 45 6.57 11.81 2.79
CA SER A 45 6.41 12.32 1.42
C SER A 45 4.93 12.44 1.06
N VAL A 46 4.58 13.51 0.33
CA VAL A 46 3.24 13.72 -0.22
C VAL A 46 3.39 13.96 -1.72
N PHE A 47 3.31 12.88 -2.50
CA PHE A 47 3.55 12.95 -3.94
C PHE A 47 2.63 11.99 -4.71
N VAL A 48 1.69 12.55 -5.49
CA VAL A 48 0.88 11.77 -6.45
C VAL A 48 1.74 11.44 -7.65
N ASN A 49 2.25 10.21 -7.68
CA ASN A 49 3.22 9.77 -8.67
C ASN A 49 2.55 9.48 -10.03
N PRO A 50 2.75 10.30 -11.07
CA PRO A 50 2.03 10.12 -12.33
C PRO A 50 2.41 8.84 -13.08
N ILE A 51 3.63 8.33 -12.93
CA ILE A 51 4.10 7.18 -13.70
C ILE A 51 3.62 5.83 -13.18
N GLN A 52 2.96 5.79 -12.01
CA GLN A 52 2.35 4.56 -11.50
C GLN A 52 0.87 4.40 -11.86
N PHE A 53 0.31 5.37 -12.58
CA PHE A 53 -1.07 5.31 -13.07
C PHE A 53 -1.11 4.97 -14.55
N GLY A 54 -1.84 3.92 -14.88
CA GLY A 54 -2.10 3.52 -16.25
C GLY A 54 -3.11 4.43 -16.96
N PRO A 55 -3.23 4.30 -18.30
CA PRO A 55 -4.27 4.97 -19.06
C PRO A 55 -5.66 4.63 -18.49
N GLY A 56 -6.48 5.65 -18.22
CA GLY A 56 -7.83 5.49 -17.69
C GLY A 56 -7.95 5.27 -16.17
N GLU A 57 -6.85 5.21 -15.46
CA GLU A 57 -6.87 5.21 -13.98
C GLU A 57 -7.22 6.60 -13.40
N ASP A 58 -7.40 6.65 -12.09
CA ASP A 58 -7.95 7.80 -11.36
C ASP A 58 -6.97 8.96 -11.10
N LEU A 59 -5.84 9.06 -11.80
CA LEU A 59 -4.82 10.11 -11.59
C LEU A 59 -5.42 11.54 -11.55
N ALA A 60 -6.28 11.85 -12.52
CA ALA A 60 -6.89 13.18 -12.61
C ALA A 60 -7.89 13.47 -11.47
N ARG A 61 -8.54 12.42 -10.95
CA ARG A 61 -9.54 12.49 -9.87
C ARG A 61 -8.97 12.14 -8.51
N TYR A 62 -7.69 11.72 -8.44
CA TYR A 62 -7.09 11.30 -7.18
C TYR A 62 -7.22 12.41 -6.13
N PRO A 63 -7.77 12.13 -4.94
CA PRO A 63 -8.06 13.14 -3.95
C PRO A 63 -6.82 13.95 -3.55
N ARG A 64 -6.98 15.26 -3.46
CA ARG A 64 -5.91 16.20 -3.05
C ARG A 64 -6.45 17.13 -1.98
N SER A 65 -5.91 17.01 -0.78
CA SER A 65 -6.34 17.75 0.41
C SER A 65 -5.14 18.40 1.09
N ALA A 66 -4.36 19.18 0.32
CA ALA A 66 -3.04 19.66 0.74
C ALA A 66 -3.03 20.36 2.12
N GLU A 67 -3.97 21.26 2.38
CA GLU A 67 -4.04 22.00 3.66
C GLU A 67 -4.35 21.06 4.83
N ARG A 68 -5.34 20.16 4.64
CA ARG A 68 -5.71 19.15 5.64
C ARG A 68 -4.53 18.20 5.91
N ASP A 69 -3.89 17.70 4.86
CA ASP A 69 -2.74 16.80 4.98
C ASP A 69 -1.61 17.47 5.76
N LEU A 70 -1.27 18.72 5.42
CA LEU A 70 -0.24 19.48 6.13
C LEU A 70 -0.60 19.73 7.59
N SER A 71 -1.87 20.03 7.89
CA SER A 71 -2.35 20.21 9.27
C SER A 71 -2.20 18.93 10.08
N MET A 72 -2.62 17.78 9.53
CA MET A 72 -2.50 16.47 10.19
C MET A 72 -1.03 16.13 10.48
N LEU A 73 -0.14 16.31 9.50
CA LEU A 73 1.28 15.97 9.65
C LEU A 73 1.99 16.89 10.67
N ARG A 74 1.67 18.18 10.69
CA ARG A 74 2.19 19.11 11.71
C ARG A 74 1.73 18.70 13.12
N GLY A 75 0.44 18.37 13.26
CA GLY A 75 -0.11 17.89 14.54
C GLY A 75 0.53 16.59 15.04
N ALA A 76 1.03 15.75 14.13
CA ALA A 76 1.72 14.51 14.46
C ALA A 76 3.23 14.68 14.73
N GLY A 77 3.76 15.90 14.70
CA GLY A 77 5.17 16.19 15.00
C GLY A 77 6.15 15.63 13.96
N VAL A 78 5.76 15.65 12.66
CA VAL A 78 6.64 15.24 11.55
C VAL A 78 7.74 16.28 11.36
N ASP A 79 9.00 15.84 11.28
CA ASP A 79 10.17 16.75 11.19
C ASP A 79 10.31 17.38 9.79
N ALA A 80 9.95 16.65 8.73
CA ALA A 80 9.95 17.19 7.37
C ALA A 80 8.84 16.60 6.51
N ILE A 81 8.21 17.46 5.70
CA ILE A 81 7.24 17.06 4.69
C ILE A 81 7.89 17.25 3.32
N TYR A 82 8.13 16.13 2.62
CA TYR A 82 8.73 16.16 1.29
C TYR A 82 7.64 16.12 0.22
N LYS A 83 7.37 17.27 -0.39
CA LYS A 83 6.33 17.45 -1.39
C LYS A 83 6.94 17.95 -2.72
N PRO A 84 7.64 17.07 -3.47
CA PRO A 84 8.21 17.45 -4.76
C PRO A 84 7.12 17.63 -5.82
N SER A 85 7.40 18.45 -6.83
CA SER A 85 6.61 18.46 -8.05
C SER A 85 6.95 17.26 -8.97
N ALA A 86 6.10 16.99 -9.96
CA ALA A 86 6.41 15.98 -10.97
C ALA A 86 7.70 16.30 -11.75
N ALA A 87 7.95 17.58 -12.01
CA ALA A 87 9.18 18.04 -12.67
C ALA A 87 10.43 17.87 -11.80
N ASP A 88 10.31 18.01 -10.47
CA ASP A 88 11.40 17.71 -9.55
C ASP A 88 11.72 16.22 -9.50
N MET A 89 10.69 15.38 -9.51
CA MET A 89 10.86 13.93 -9.48
C MET A 89 11.31 13.38 -10.84
N TYR A 90 10.79 13.91 -11.92
CA TYR A 90 11.05 13.45 -13.28
C TYR A 90 11.37 14.66 -14.17
N PRO A 91 12.59 15.23 -14.08
CA PRO A 91 12.98 16.34 -14.91
C PRO A 91 13.00 15.96 -16.40
N ALA A 92 12.98 16.97 -17.28
CA ALA A 92 13.07 16.75 -18.72
C ALA A 92 14.31 15.90 -19.04
N GLY A 93 14.14 14.86 -19.85
CA GLY A 93 15.21 13.92 -20.18
C GLY A 93 15.42 12.77 -19.18
N ALA A 94 14.66 12.70 -18.10
CA ALA A 94 14.72 11.55 -17.18
C ALA A 94 14.32 10.26 -17.91
N SER A 95 15.25 9.32 -18.01
CA SER A 95 15.10 8.07 -18.78
C SER A 95 15.29 6.80 -17.96
N THR A 96 15.71 6.92 -16.70
CA THR A 96 15.94 5.77 -15.83
C THR A 96 14.64 5.27 -15.21
N ARG A 97 14.43 3.96 -15.22
CA ARG A 97 13.34 3.25 -14.54
C ARG A 97 13.92 2.11 -13.70
N VAL A 98 13.21 1.75 -12.64
CA VAL A 98 13.51 0.58 -11.82
C VAL A 98 12.40 -0.43 -12.04
N VAL A 99 12.76 -1.61 -12.51
CA VAL A 99 11.84 -2.71 -12.79
C VAL A 99 12.14 -3.86 -11.84
N VAL A 100 11.09 -4.41 -11.23
CA VAL A 100 11.15 -5.60 -10.40
C VAL A 100 10.34 -6.69 -11.10
N HIS A 101 10.96 -7.83 -11.36
CA HIS A 101 10.30 -8.98 -11.99
C HIS A 101 9.85 -10.02 -10.95
N GLY A 102 9.08 -10.99 -11.37
CA GLY A 102 8.56 -12.07 -10.54
C GLY A 102 7.40 -11.57 -9.66
N VAL A 103 7.70 -11.08 -8.48
CA VAL A 103 6.68 -10.59 -7.53
C VAL A 103 5.80 -9.47 -8.08
N ALA A 104 6.26 -8.73 -9.07
CA ALA A 104 5.53 -7.63 -9.71
C ALA A 104 4.75 -8.04 -10.98
N ASP A 105 4.86 -9.29 -11.45
CA ASP A 105 4.34 -9.66 -12.78
C ASP A 105 2.90 -10.20 -12.75
N SER A 106 2.41 -10.63 -11.58
CA SER A 106 1.08 -11.20 -11.40
C SER A 106 0.10 -10.24 -10.71
N LEU A 107 -1.17 -10.62 -10.60
CA LEU A 107 -2.22 -9.93 -9.81
C LEU A 107 -2.29 -8.42 -10.10
N GLU A 108 -1.90 -7.54 -9.16
CA GLU A 108 -1.88 -6.10 -9.40
C GLU A 108 -0.97 -5.71 -10.57
N GLY A 109 0.18 -6.35 -10.73
CA GLY A 109 1.09 -6.07 -11.84
C GLY A 109 0.51 -6.44 -13.19
N ALA A 110 -0.17 -7.58 -13.29
CA ALA A 110 -0.88 -8.00 -14.51
C ALA A 110 -2.12 -7.13 -14.78
N ALA A 111 -2.88 -6.77 -13.73
CA ALA A 111 -4.08 -5.94 -13.84
C ALA A 111 -3.76 -4.48 -14.17
N ARG A 112 -2.56 -4.00 -13.80
CA ARG A 112 -2.13 -2.61 -13.91
C ARG A 112 -0.72 -2.52 -14.54
N PRO A 113 -0.56 -2.75 -15.83
CA PRO A 113 0.75 -2.72 -16.50
C PRO A 113 1.50 -1.41 -16.25
N GLY A 114 2.79 -1.50 -15.85
CA GLY A 114 3.64 -0.35 -15.53
C GLY A 114 3.48 0.21 -14.11
N HIS A 115 2.46 -0.23 -13.35
CA HIS A 115 2.21 0.26 -12.00
C HIS A 115 3.42 0.06 -11.07
N PHE A 116 3.90 -1.16 -10.96
CA PHE A 116 5.03 -1.46 -10.06
C PHE A 116 6.36 -0.91 -10.55
N GLU A 117 6.57 -0.73 -11.85
CA GLU A 117 7.72 0.05 -12.36
C GLU A 117 7.66 1.50 -11.85
N GLY A 118 6.48 2.12 -11.89
CA GLY A 118 6.25 3.45 -11.34
C GLY A 118 6.51 3.51 -9.84
N VAL A 119 6.00 2.53 -9.07
CA VAL A 119 6.22 2.42 -7.62
C VAL A 119 7.70 2.20 -7.30
N ALA A 120 8.35 1.22 -7.93
CA ALA A 120 9.76 0.93 -7.68
C ALA A 120 10.64 2.13 -7.98
N THR A 121 10.37 2.84 -9.08
CA THR A 121 11.12 4.04 -9.46
C THR A 121 10.95 5.17 -8.44
N VAL A 122 9.72 5.50 -8.03
CA VAL A 122 9.49 6.59 -7.08
C VAL A 122 10.02 6.25 -5.70
N VAL A 123 9.82 5.01 -5.22
CA VAL A 123 10.29 4.58 -3.90
C VAL A 123 11.82 4.63 -3.84
N THR A 124 12.53 4.13 -4.86
CA THR A 124 14.01 4.27 -4.94
C THR A 124 14.44 5.72 -4.82
N LYS A 125 13.79 6.65 -5.53
CA LYS A 125 14.11 8.08 -5.46
C LYS A 125 13.83 8.67 -4.07
N LEU A 126 12.72 8.29 -3.44
CA LEU A 126 12.37 8.76 -2.10
C LEU A 126 13.37 8.25 -1.06
N LEU A 127 13.69 6.95 -1.07
CA LEU A 127 14.69 6.35 -0.18
C LEU A 127 16.05 7.01 -0.32
N THR A 128 16.51 7.20 -1.57
CA THR A 128 17.78 7.86 -1.85
C THR A 128 17.79 9.34 -1.43
N ALA A 129 16.67 10.05 -1.61
CA ALA A 129 16.57 11.48 -1.26
C ALA A 129 16.51 11.74 0.24
N THR A 130 16.00 10.76 1.02
CA THR A 130 15.84 10.88 2.48
C THR A 130 16.94 10.17 3.26
N SER A 131 17.69 9.27 2.61
CA SER A 131 18.65 8.38 3.28
C SER A 131 18.04 7.71 4.51
N ALA A 132 16.80 7.23 4.39
CA ALA A 132 16.03 6.67 5.49
C ALA A 132 16.64 5.37 6.01
N ASP A 133 16.65 5.18 7.34
CA ASP A 133 17.00 3.91 7.97
C ASP A 133 15.84 2.94 7.93
N ARG A 134 14.61 3.46 8.04
CA ARG A 134 13.35 2.70 7.99
C ARG A 134 12.34 3.38 7.09
N ALA A 135 11.60 2.58 6.33
CA ALA A 135 10.49 3.08 5.53
C ALA A 135 9.22 2.28 5.83
N TYR A 136 8.11 2.99 6.05
CA TYR A 136 6.87 2.44 6.60
C TYR A 136 5.81 2.31 5.51
N PHE A 137 5.28 1.09 5.34
CA PHE A 137 4.26 0.76 4.36
C PHE A 137 3.10 0.02 5.01
N GLY A 138 1.89 0.24 4.54
CA GLY A 138 0.70 -0.44 5.04
C GLY A 138 0.54 -1.83 4.41
N GLN A 139 0.23 -2.84 5.22
CA GLN A 139 -0.08 -4.21 4.77
C GLN A 139 -1.22 -4.25 3.76
N LYS A 140 -2.11 -3.25 3.75
CA LYS A 140 -3.21 -3.15 2.78
C LYS A 140 -2.74 -3.29 1.33
N ASP A 141 -1.59 -2.74 0.99
CA ASP A 141 -1.00 -2.82 -0.35
C ASP A 141 0.08 -3.93 -0.37
N ALA A 142 -0.32 -5.17 0.00
CA ALA A 142 0.59 -6.28 0.29
C ALA A 142 1.57 -6.60 -0.85
N GLN A 143 1.13 -6.60 -2.11
CA GLN A 143 2.04 -6.84 -3.24
C GLN A 143 3.02 -5.69 -3.42
N GLN A 144 2.61 -4.45 -3.20
CA GLN A 144 3.53 -3.30 -3.18
C GLN A 144 4.59 -3.46 -2.09
N VAL A 145 4.20 -3.94 -0.90
CA VAL A 145 5.15 -4.23 0.19
C VAL A 145 6.20 -5.25 -0.28
N ALA A 146 5.77 -6.37 -0.86
CA ALA A 146 6.67 -7.40 -1.36
C ALA A 146 7.61 -6.88 -2.47
N VAL A 147 7.07 -6.08 -3.40
CA VAL A 147 7.88 -5.42 -4.44
C VAL A 147 8.93 -4.48 -3.83
N VAL A 148 8.55 -3.67 -2.83
CA VAL A 148 9.48 -2.73 -2.19
C VAL A 148 10.53 -3.46 -1.34
N GLN A 149 10.16 -4.53 -0.65
CA GLN A 149 11.12 -5.37 0.09
C GLN A 149 12.14 -6.01 -0.87
N ARG A 150 11.67 -6.55 -1.99
CA ARG A 150 12.54 -7.12 -3.03
C ARG A 150 13.47 -6.07 -3.62
N LEU A 151 12.93 -4.91 -3.97
CA LEU A 151 13.69 -3.75 -4.46
C LEU A 151 14.79 -3.33 -3.49
N ALA A 152 14.46 -3.18 -2.20
CA ALA A 152 15.42 -2.74 -1.19
C ALA A 152 16.56 -3.74 -1.01
N ALA A 153 16.25 -5.04 -1.05
CA ALA A 153 17.23 -6.11 -0.95
C ALA A 153 18.13 -6.19 -2.19
N ASP A 154 17.55 -6.14 -3.39
CA ASP A 154 18.31 -6.30 -4.64
C ASP A 154 19.23 -5.13 -4.96
N LEU A 155 18.89 -3.94 -4.50
CA LEU A 155 19.67 -2.72 -4.72
C LEU A 155 20.56 -2.35 -3.51
N ASP A 156 20.64 -3.20 -2.49
CA ASP A 156 21.44 -2.97 -1.26
C ASP A 156 21.18 -1.56 -0.66
N LEU A 157 19.91 -1.14 -0.61
CA LEU A 157 19.58 0.23 -0.22
C LEU A 157 19.80 0.54 1.26
N GLY A 158 20.14 -0.46 2.07
CA GLY A 158 20.44 -0.31 3.50
C GLY A 158 19.26 0.21 4.34
N VAL A 159 18.02 0.11 3.83
CA VAL A 159 16.80 0.55 4.49
C VAL A 159 16.00 -0.64 4.98
N GLU A 160 15.48 -0.57 6.21
CA GLU A 160 14.55 -1.55 6.74
C GLU A 160 13.12 -1.21 6.33
N ILE A 161 12.43 -2.12 5.65
CA ILE A 161 11.02 -1.94 5.26
C ILE A 161 10.13 -2.43 6.41
N ARG A 162 9.48 -1.49 7.08
CA ARG A 162 8.51 -1.74 8.15
C ARG A 162 7.11 -1.87 7.59
N VAL A 163 6.46 -3.00 7.87
CA VAL A 163 5.09 -3.29 7.43
C VAL A 163 4.15 -3.07 8.61
N CYS A 164 3.23 -2.13 8.46
CA CYS A 164 2.23 -1.82 9.50
C CYS A 164 0.89 -2.47 9.16
N PRO A 165 0.13 -2.91 10.17
CA PRO A 165 -1.17 -3.54 9.99
C PRO A 165 -2.16 -2.67 9.20
N THR A 166 -3.07 -3.31 8.46
CA THR A 166 -4.18 -2.62 7.80
C THR A 166 -5.12 -2.02 8.86
N VAL A 167 -5.32 -0.71 8.79
CA VAL A 167 -6.33 -0.03 9.60
C VAL A 167 -7.68 -0.16 8.91
N ARG A 168 -8.73 -0.49 9.68
CA ARG A 168 -10.07 -0.73 9.17
C ARG A 168 -11.07 0.20 9.85
N GLU A 169 -12.20 0.43 9.20
CA GLU A 169 -13.38 1.04 9.80
C GLU A 169 -14.09 0.02 10.71
N ASP A 170 -15.02 0.46 11.55
CA ASP A 170 -15.70 -0.39 12.54
C ASP A 170 -16.41 -1.60 11.94
N ASP A 171 -16.85 -1.51 10.69
CA ASP A 171 -17.48 -2.60 9.95
C ASP A 171 -16.48 -3.51 9.19
N GLY A 172 -15.19 -3.28 9.38
CA GLY A 172 -14.10 -4.08 8.83
C GLY A 172 -13.58 -3.62 7.48
N LEU A 173 -14.18 -2.63 6.81
CA LEU A 173 -13.66 -2.12 5.53
C LEU A 173 -12.26 -1.51 5.72
N ALA A 174 -11.28 -1.94 4.93
CA ALA A 174 -9.95 -1.37 4.94
C ALA A 174 -9.98 0.12 4.56
N LEU A 175 -9.31 0.98 5.34
CA LEU A 175 -9.22 2.40 5.03
C LEU A 175 -8.48 2.65 3.72
N SER A 176 -9.09 3.45 2.85
CA SER A 176 -8.52 3.87 1.57
C SER A 176 -9.04 5.25 1.18
N SER A 177 -8.18 6.07 0.58
CA SER A 177 -8.60 7.35 0.00
C SER A 177 -9.68 7.15 -1.08
N ARG A 178 -9.75 5.99 -1.72
CA ARG A 178 -10.75 5.64 -2.71
C ARG A 178 -12.13 5.33 -2.12
N ASN A 179 -12.24 5.07 -0.81
CA ASN A 179 -13.55 4.89 -0.16
C ASN A 179 -14.45 6.13 -0.33
N ALA A 180 -13.86 7.32 -0.49
CA ALA A 180 -14.58 8.55 -0.76
C ALA A 180 -15.33 8.57 -2.12
N TYR A 181 -15.03 7.65 -3.02
CA TYR A 181 -15.74 7.54 -4.31
C TYR A 181 -17.02 6.72 -4.23
N LEU A 182 -17.21 5.96 -3.16
CA LEU A 182 -18.34 5.05 -2.99
C LEU A 182 -19.61 5.82 -2.62
N SER A 183 -20.71 5.56 -3.32
CA SER A 183 -22.05 5.93 -2.87
C SER A 183 -22.44 5.14 -1.60
N GLY A 184 -23.50 5.55 -0.91
CA GLY A 184 -23.96 4.84 0.29
C GLY A 184 -24.17 3.34 0.09
N PRO A 185 -24.93 2.89 -0.93
CA PRO A 185 -25.08 1.46 -1.23
C PRO A 185 -23.76 0.77 -1.58
N GLU A 186 -22.89 1.41 -2.37
CA GLU A 186 -21.56 0.85 -2.72
C GLU A 186 -20.65 0.74 -1.49
N ARG A 187 -20.72 1.71 -0.57
CA ARG A 187 -19.95 1.66 0.69
C ARG A 187 -20.37 0.47 1.57
N MET A 188 -21.67 0.19 1.63
CA MET A 188 -22.17 -0.99 2.36
C MET A 188 -21.76 -2.30 1.68
N ALA A 189 -21.86 -2.38 0.36
CA ALA A 189 -21.44 -3.52 -0.42
C ALA A 189 -19.93 -3.82 -0.26
N ALA A 190 -19.09 -2.78 -0.16
CA ALA A 190 -17.63 -2.93 -0.05
C ALA A 190 -17.17 -3.74 1.17
N VAL A 191 -18.00 -3.86 2.21
CA VAL A 191 -17.71 -4.70 3.39
C VAL A 191 -17.62 -6.19 3.02
N CYS A 192 -18.13 -6.60 1.84
CA CYS A 192 -17.99 -7.98 1.37
C CYS A 192 -16.54 -8.44 1.27
N LEU A 193 -15.56 -7.51 1.01
CA LEU A 193 -14.14 -7.85 0.95
C LEU A 193 -13.65 -8.37 2.31
N SER A 194 -13.87 -7.62 3.38
CA SER A 194 -13.42 -8.02 4.72
C SER A 194 -14.13 -9.27 5.20
N ARG A 195 -15.43 -9.43 4.91
CA ARG A 195 -16.18 -10.67 5.22
C ARG A 195 -15.61 -11.88 4.49
N ALA A 196 -15.30 -11.75 3.20
CA ALA A 196 -14.71 -12.84 2.43
C ALA A 196 -13.36 -13.29 3.02
N LEU A 197 -12.51 -12.33 3.38
CA LEU A 197 -11.24 -12.60 4.06
C LEU A 197 -11.43 -13.25 5.43
N GLY A 198 -12.47 -12.85 6.16
CA GLY A 198 -12.86 -13.47 7.42
C GLY A 198 -13.22 -14.96 7.26
N HIS A 199 -14.09 -15.27 6.30
CA HIS A 199 -14.48 -16.66 6.02
C HIS A 199 -13.28 -17.54 5.63
N ALA A 200 -12.37 -17.01 4.84
CA ALA A 200 -11.14 -17.74 4.48
C ALA A 200 -10.22 -17.95 5.70
N ALA A 201 -10.07 -16.94 6.56
CA ALA A 201 -9.29 -17.04 7.78
C ALA A 201 -9.88 -18.07 8.77
N GLU A 202 -11.19 -18.09 8.93
CA GLU A 202 -11.87 -19.10 9.75
C GLU A 202 -11.67 -20.54 9.19
N ALA A 203 -11.79 -20.71 7.87
CA ALA A 203 -11.54 -22.01 7.24
C ALA A 203 -10.09 -22.45 7.46
N TYR A 204 -9.16 -21.53 7.29
CA TYR A 204 -7.73 -21.75 7.54
C TYR A 204 -7.46 -22.10 9.02
N GLY A 205 -8.11 -21.40 9.94
CA GLY A 205 -8.04 -21.68 11.39
C GLY A 205 -8.59 -23.08 11.75
N ARG A 206 -9.59 -23.57 11.00
CA ARG A 206 -10.13 -24.95 11.13
C ARG A 206 -9.30 -26.02 10.42
N GLY A 207 -8.14 -25.66 9.86
CA GLY A 207 -7.21 -26.60 9.24
C GLY A 207 -7.27 -26.70 7.72
N GLU A 208 -8.10 -25.90 7.02
CA GLU A 208 -8.07 -25.86 5.55
C GLU A 208 -6.75 -25.28 5.04
N ARG A 209 -6.07 -25.99 4.17
CA ARG A 209 -4.77 -25.58 3.59
C ARG A 209 -4.77 -25.66 2.06
N ASN A 210 -5.83 -26.21 1.47
CA ASN A 210 -5.95 -26.31 0.02
C ASN A 210 -6.22 -24.91 -0.57
N PRO A 211 -5.32 -24.35 -1.40
CA PRO A 211 -5.47 -22.99 -1.93
C PRO A 211 -6.72 -22.84 -2.81
N ASP A 212 -7.12 -23.91 -3.54
CA ASP A 212 -8.31 -23.86 -4.41
C ASP A 212 -9.60 -23.78 -3.59
N ARG A 213 -9.66 -24.48 -2.45
CA ARG A 213 -10.80 -24.40 -1.53
C ARG A 213 -10.89 -23.05 -0.85
N LEU A 214 -9.78 -22.50 -0.39
CA LEU A 214 -9.72 -21.16 0.20
C LEU A 214 -10.11 -20.10 -0.84
N ARG A 215 -9.63 -20.23 -2.07
CA ARG A 215 -10.04 -19.37 -3.19
C ARG A 215 -11.53 -19.45 -3.47
N ALA A 216 -12.10 -20.65 -3.47
CA ALA A 216 -13.54 -20.84 -3.68
C ALA A 216 -14.39 -20.18 -2.58
N ILE A 217 -13.93 -20.21 -1.32
CA ILE A 217 -14.57 -19.50 -0.21
C ILE A 217 -14.56 -17.97 -0.46
N LEU A 218 -13.42 -17.41 -0.82
CA LEU A 218 -13.27 -15.97 -1.14
C LEU A 218 -14.22 -15.58 -2.28
N ARG A 219 -14.19 -16.30 -3.40
CA ARG A 219 -15.03 -16.06 -4.57
C ARG A 219 -16.51 -16.08 -4.24
N LYS A 220 -16.97 -17.16 -3.58
CA LYS A 220 -18.37 -17.32 -3.20
C LYS A 220 -18.88 -16.14 -2.35
N ALA A 221 -18.06 -15.69 -1.40
CA ALA A 221 -18.45 -14.57 -0.53
C ALA A 221 -18.55 -13.25 -1.30
N ILE A 222 -17.66 -12.99 -2.24
CA ILE A 222 -17.71 -11.78 -3.07
C ILE A 222 -18.86 -11.85 -4.09
N GLU A 223 -19.02 -12.98 -4.77
CA GLU A 223 -20.05 -13.17 -5.79
C GLU A 223 -21.50 -13.19 -5.22
N SER A 224 -21.65 -13.33 -3.90
CA SER A 224 -22.93 -13.16 -3.22
C SER A 224 -23.36 -11.69 -3.06
N GLU A 225 -22.47 -10.73 -3.29
CA GLU A 225 -22.77 -9.29 -3.27
C GLU A 225 -23.08 -8.78 -4.68
N PRO A 226 -24.34 -8.36 -4.97
CA PRO A 226 -24.74 -7.99 -6.32
C PRO A 226 -23.99 -6.81 -6.93
N LEU A 227 -23.46 -5.90 -6.10
CA LEU A 227 -22.70 -4.73 -6.55
C LEU A 227 -21.21 -5.02 -6.73
N ALA A 228 -20.75 -6.23 -6.35
CA ALA A 228 -19.35 -6.60 -6.41
C ALA A 228 -19.00 -7.35 -7.71
N GLN A 229 -17.96 -6.90 -8.37
CA GLN A 229 -17.37 -7.58 -9.51
C GLN A 229 -15.95 -8.03 -9.15
N LEU A 230 -15.77 -9.34 -8.96
CA LEU A 230 -14.48 -9.92 -8.62
C LEU A 230 -13.51 -9.83 -9.80
N GLU A 231 -12.33 -9.24 -9.58
CA GLU A 231 -11.24 -9.26 -10.57
C GLU A 231 -10.29 -10.44 -10.29
N TYR A 232 -9.82 -10.57 -9.05
CA TYR A 232 -9.09 -11.75 -8.59
C TYR A 232 -9.33 -12.04 -7.11
N ALA A 233 -9.19 -13.32 -6.74
CA ALA A 233 -9.13 -13.80 -5.36
C ALA A 233 -8.10 -14.95 -5.33
N GLU A 234 -7.01 -14.78 -4.59
CA GLU A 234 -5.91 -15.73 -4.54
C GLU A 234 -5.38 -15.92 -3.11
N VAL A 235 -4.68 -17.05 -2.90
CA VAL A 235 -3.94 -17.31 -1.66
C VAL A 235 -2.48 -17.53 -2.03
N VAL A 236 -1.63 -16.55 -1.68
CA VAL A 236 -0.27 -16.43 -2.18
C VAL A 236 0.78 -16.44 -1.07
N ASP A 237 2.00 -16.78 -1.43
CA ASP A 237 3.17 -16.59 -0.58
C ASP A 237 3.45 -15.08 -0.41
N PRO A 238 3.72 -14.60 0.80
CA PRO A 238 3.90 -13.17 1.06
C PRO A 238 5.12 -12.53 0.38
N ALA A 239 6.15 -13.31 0.06
CA ALA A 239 7.39 -12.79 -0.50
C ALA A 239 7.42 -12.85 -2.03
N THR A 240 6.84 -13.91 -2.60
CA THR A 240 6.93 -14.19 -4.05
C THR A 240 5.64 -13.88 -4.80
N PHE A 241 4.52 -13.73 -4.10
CA PHE A 241 3.16 -13.61 -4.65
C PHE A 241 2.78 -14.74 -5.61
N SER A 242 3.40 -15.89 -5.45
CA SER A 242 3.05 -17.15 -6.12
C SER A 242 2.16 -18.02 -5.23
N THR A 243 1.42 -18.96 -5.83
CA THR A 243 0.64 -19.97 -5.12
C THR A 243 1.44 -21.27 -4.98
N PRO A 244 1.28 -22.03 -3.89
CA PRO A 244 0.44 -21.78 -2.71
C PRO A 244 1.08 -20.82 -1.71
N GLY A 245 0.27 -20.29 -0.78
CA GLY A 245 0.79 -19.38 0.24
C GLY A 245 -0.13 -19.25 1.46
N SER A 246 0.04 -18.16 2.19
CA SER A 246 -0.66 -17.88 3.44
C SER A 246 -1.34 -16.50 3.50
N ILE A 247 -1.18 -15.67 2.48
CA ILE A 247 -1.91 -14.40 2.38
C ILE A 247 -3.05 -14.54 1.38
N ALA A 248 -4.29 -14.33 1.85
CA ALA A 248 -5.43 -14.15 0.98
C ALA A 248 -5.44 -12.72 0.44
N VAL A 249 -5.58 -12.57 -0.87
CA VAL A 249 -5.57 -11.28 -1.57
C VAL A 249 -6.78 -11.17 -2.48
N LEU A 250 -7.40 -9.98 -2.52
CA LEU A 250 -8.60 -9.69 -3.30
C LEU A 250 -8.43 -8.40 -4.10
N ALA A 251 -8.96 -8.38 -5.32
CA ALA A 251 -9.32 -7.15 -6.03
C ALA A 251 -10.76 -7.26 -6.51
N VAL A 252 -11.54 -6.25 -6.16
CA VAL A 252 -12.99 -6.21 -6.42
C VAL A 252 -13.36 -4.82 -6.92
N ARG A 253 -14.18 -4.76 -7.95
CA ARG A 253 -14.79 -3.52 -8.41
C ARG A 253 -16.18 -3.39 -7.81
N ILE A 254 -16.42 -2.28 -7.11
CA ILE A 254 -17.75 -1.91 -6.62
C ILE A 254 -18.18 -0.66 -7.40
N GLY A 255 -19.18 -0.80 -8.26
CA GLY A 255 -19.51 0.23 -9.22
C GLY A 255 -18.30 0.60 -10.10
N LYS A 256 -17.86 1.86 -10.01
CA LYS A 256 -16.66 2.35 -10.73
C LYS A 256 -15.38 2.32 -9.89
N THR A 257 -15.48 1.94 -8.62
CA THR A 257 -14.36 2.00 -7.68
C THR A 257 -13.71 0.63 -7.56
N ARG A 258 -12.42 0.56 -7.84
CA ARG A 258 -11.60 -0.63 -7.64
C ARG A 258 -11.02 -0.61 -6.22
N LEU A 259 -11.30 -1.68 -5.48
CA LEU A 259 -10.84 -1.89 -4.11
C LEU A 259 -9.96 -3.13 -4.03
N ILE A 260 -8.94 -3.07 -3.20
CA ILE A 260 -8.11 -4.22 -2.84
C ILE A 260 -8.11 -4.39 -1.33
N ASP A 261 -8.02 -5.64 -0.92
CA ASP A 261 -7.84 -6.00 0.48
C ASP A 261 -7.06 -7.32 0.57
N ASN A 262 -6.49 -7.59 1.74
CA ASN A 262 -5.77 -8.82 2.00
C ASN A 262 -5.76 -9.18 3.48
N ARG A 263 -5.38 -10.44 3.75
CA ARG A 263 -5.22 -10.95 5.10
C ARG A 263 -4.19 -12.08 5.15
N ASP A 264 -3.30 -12.01 6.12
CA ASP A 264 -2.50 -13.17 6.51
C ASP A 264 -3.39 -14.17 7.28
N LEU A 265 -3.61 -15.33 6.69
CA LEU A 265 -4.48 -16.38 7.23
C LEU A 265 -3.89 -17.08 8.46
N ARG A 266 -2.59 -16.89 8.74
CA ARG A 266 -1.92 -17.42 9.93
C ARG A 266 -2.25 -16.62 11.19
N LEU A 267 -2.65 -15.35 11.01
CA LEU A 267 -3.01 -14.48 12.12
C LEU A 267 -4.43 -14.77 12.61
N PRO A 268 -4.68 -14.76 13.93
CA PRO A 268 -6.02 -14.98 14.46
C PRO A 268 -7.01 -13.97 13.89
N TYR A 269 -8.24 -14.45 13.65
CA TYR A 269 -9.35 -13.58 13.26
C TYR A 269 -9.96 -13.00 14.55
N PRO A 270 -9.88 -11.69 14.80
CA PRO A 270 -10.71 -11.08 15.80
C PRO A 270 -12.13 -11.13 15.27
N GLY A 271 -12.93 -12.05 15.84
CA GLY A 271 -14.34 -12.23 15.52
C GLY A 271 -15.15 -10.97 15.82
#